data_2ca906e079bade77c29413d96f520fa9
#
_entry.id   2ca906e079bade77c29413d96f520fa9
#
_cell.length_a   1.000
_cell.length_b   1.000
_cell.length_c   1.000
_cell.angle_alpha   90.00
_cell.angle_beta   90.00
_cell.angle_gamma   90.00
#
_symmetry.space_group_name_H-M   'P 1'
#
loop_
_entity.id
_entity.type
_entity.pdbx_description
1 polymer ?
#
loop_
_entity_poly.entity_id
_entity_poly.type
_entity_poly.pdbx_seq_one_letter_code
_entity_poly.pdbx_strand_id
1 'polypeptide(L)'
;MKKAVWEQPGSLAEAFWKNGIADIPIYDMHGHMGSHNAIYFARCEAPEMVAHLRRIGVRRLVFSHHYSLMGSFRNQRVHAITARFPDILRMYVSISPHQTDFIAEDLEQFDSMTPLAIGFKFLPDYHKVKVTDPRYEPVLNFASERRLPILVHTWGGSPYDGPDVMLEAATRYPQVTFFMAHSFSGDLPGAKRVADACPNVYFELTSLPGQHAIIERLCADIGSHRLLFGTDMPWFDEYQHVGGILSADISEDDKHNILYRNVEKLLGKDW
;
A
#
# COMPACT_ATOMS: atom_id res chain seq x y z
N MET A 1 -20.46 -27.49 -14.54
CA MET A 1 -19.39 -26.50 -14.55
C MET A 1 -19.68 -25.44 -13.49
N LYS A 2 -18.71 -25.06 -12.67
CA LYS A 2 -18.85 -23.93 -11.74
C LYS A 2 -19.03 -22.66 -12.60
N LYS A 3 -20.05 -21.84 -12.31
CA LYS A 3 -20.20 -20.54 -12.98
C LYS A 3 -19.02 -19.65 -12.68
N ALA A 4 -18.60 -18.84 -13.64
CA ALA A 4 -17.58 -17.81 -13.41
C ALA A 4 -18.05 -16.84 -12.32
N VAL A 5 -17.12 -16.22 -11.60
CA VAL A 5 -17.44 -15.34 -10.44
C VAL A 5 -18.36 -14.18 -10.88
N TRP A 6 -18.10 -13.60 -12.06
CA TRP A 6 -18.92 -12.53 -12.63
C TRP A 6 -20.30 -12.97 -13.17
N GLU A 7 -20.57 -14.27 -13.25
CA GLU A 7 -21.87 -14.84 -13.63
C GLU A 7 -22.73 -15.19 -12.43
N GLN A 8 -22.23 -14.94 -11.22
CA GLN A 8 -22.98 -15.19 -9.98
C GLN A 8 -23.89 -13.99 -9.70
N PRO A 9 -25.24 -14.18 -9.77
CA PRO A 9 -26.17 -13.07 -9.56
C PRO A 9 -26.00 -12.41 -8.18
N GLY A 10 -25.93 -11.08 -8.16
CA GLY A 10 -25.80 -10.29 -6.95
C GLY A 10 -24.37 -10.22 -6.38
N SER A 11 -23.37 -10.79 -7.06
CA SER A 11 -21.97 -10.66 -6.65
C SER A 11 -21.41 -9.27 -6.89
N LEU A 12 -20.37 -8.89 -6.12
CA LEU A 12 -19.62 -7.64 -6.34
C LEU A 12 -18.99 -7.60 -7.74
N ALA A 13 -18.52 -8.76 -8.25
CA ALA A 13 -17.96 -8.88 -9.58
C ALA A 13 -19.01 -8.57 -10.68
N GLU A 14 -20.23 -9.10 -10.55
CA GLU A 14 -21.32 -8.79 -11.48
C GLU A 14 -21.64 -7.29 -11.48
N ALA A 15 -21.78 -6.68 -10.30
CA ALA A 15 -22.07 -5.25 -10.17
C ALA A 15 -20.98 -4.39 -10.80
N PHE A 16 -19.71 -4.71 -10.52
CA PHE A 16 -18.56 -3.99 -11.07
C PHE A 16 -18.50 -4.09 -12.61
N TRP A 17 -18.62 -5.28 -13.17
CA TRP A 17 -18.54 -5.47 -14.62
C TRP A 17 -19.72 -4.87 -15.39
N LYS A 18 -20.88 -4.72 -14.74
CA LYS A 18 -22.04 -4.05 -15.33
C LYS A 18 -21.98 -2.52 -15.22
N ASN A 19 -21.55 -2.00 -14.08
CA ASN A 19 -21.70 -0.58 -13.73
C ASN A 19 -20.39 0.19 -13.76
N GLY A 20 -19.24 -0.48 -13.86
CA GLY A 20 -17.90 0.13 -13.80
C GLY A 20 -17.46 0.57 -12.39
N ILE A 21 -18.27 0.31 -11.36
CA ILE A 21 -17.96 0.58 -9.96
C ILE A 21 -18.42 -0.58 -9.08
N ALA A 22 -17.69 -0.82 -7.99
CA ALA A 22 -18.17 -1.65 -6.88
C ALA A 22 -18.90 -0.73 -5.90
N ASP A 23 -20.12 -1.12 -5.49
CA ASP A 23 -20.92 -0.35 -4.52
C ASP A 23 -20.50 -0.65 -3.07
N ILE A 24 -19.20 -0.55 -2.82
CA ILE A 24 -18.58 -0.72 -1.50
C ILE A 24 -17.41 0.26 -1.36
N PRO A 25 -16.98 0.59 -0.13
CA PRO A 25 -15.75 1.37 0.06
C PRO A 25 -14.54 0.65 -0.56
N ILE A 26 -13.65 1.40 -1.18
CA ILE A 26 -12.34 0.90 -1.65
C ILE A 26 -11.29 1.83 -1.09
N TYR A 27 -10.33 1.28 -0.34
CA TYR A 27 -9.17 2.01 0.17
C TYR A 27 -7.91 1.48 -0.51
N ASP A 28 -7.33 2.32 -1.35
CA ASP A 28 -6.05 2.03 -2.00
C ASP A 28 -4.91 2.46 -1.08
N MET A 29 -4.16 1.48 -0.58
CA MET A 29 -3.09 1.70 0.39
C MET A 29 -1.72 1.90 -0.25
N HIS A 30 -1.64 1.92 -1.59
CA HIS A 30 -0.38 2.07 -2.29
C HIS A 30 -0.53 2.77 -3.64
N GLY A 31 -0.30 4.06 -3.64
CA GLY A 31 -0.16 4.84 -4.87
C GLY A 31 1.10 5.70 -4.89
N HIS A 32 1.39 6.22 -6.06
CA HIS A 32 2.45 7.19 -6.28
C HIS A 32 1.91 8.42 -7.00
N MET A 33 2.55 9.56 -6.78
CA MET A 33 2.19 10.81 -7.46
C MET A 33 3.43 11.48 -8.05
N GLY A 34 3.22 12.27 -9.09
CA GLY A 34 4.27 12.98 -9.80
C GLY A 34 4.94 12.14 -10.88
N SER A 35 5.64 12.81 -11.75
CA SER A 35 6.42 12.16 -12.82
C SER A 35 7.54 11.30 -12.27
N HIS A 36 7.99 10.34 -13.07
CA HIS A 36 9.15 9.50 -12.79
C HIS A 36 10.14 9.58 -13.96
N ASN A 37 11.44 9.54 -13.65
CA ASN A 37 12.47 9.56 -14.68
C ASN A 37 12.31 8.38 -15.65
N ALA A 38 12.41 8.64 -16.94
CA ALA A 38 12.36 7.65 -18.02
C ALA A 38 11.02 6.94 -18.22
N ILE A 39 9.96 7.29 -17.49
CA ILE A 39 8.62 6.70 -17.64
C ILE A 39 7.60 7.81 -17.80
N TYR A 40 6.78 7.71 -18.85
CA TYR A 40 5.65 8.61 -19.05
C TYR A 40 4.40 8.07 -18.36
N PHE A 41 3.83 8.87 -17.48
CA PHE A 41 2.53 8.61 -16.87
C PHE A 41 1.51 9.65 -17.36
N ALA A 42 0.44 9.18 -17.98
CA ALA A 42 -0.60 10.06 -18.52
C ALA A 42 -1.40 10.78 -17.43
N ARG A 43 -1.46 10.22 -16.23
CA ARG A 43 -2.24 10.74 -15.09
C ARG A 43 -1.41 10.53 -13.82
N CYS A 44 -0.54 11.47 -13.50
CA CYS A 44 0.31 11.37 -12.32
C CYS A 44 0.21 12.58 -11.38
N GLU A 45 -0.63 13.56 -11.73
CA GLU A 45 -0.86 14.74 -10.89
C GLU A 45 -2.22 14.62 -10.16
N ALA A 46 -2.33 15.27 -8.99
CA ALA A 46 -3.48 15.12 -8.10
C ALA A 46 -4.85 15.34 -8.78
N PRO A 47 -5.07 16.35 -9.62
CA PRO A 47 -6.41 16.57 -10.21
C PRO A 47 -6.87 15.39 -11.08
N GLU A 48 -5.99 14.89 -11.95
CA GLU A 48 -6.29 13.79 -12.87
C GLU A 48 -6.43 12.47 -12.11
N MET A 49 -5.56 12.21 -11.13
CA MET A 49 -5.63 11.04 -10.26
C MET A 49 -6.95 11.01 -9.50
N VAL A 50 -7.30 12.11 -8.82
CA VAL A 50 -8.54 12.22 -8.05
C VAL A 50 -9.79 12.07 -8.93
N ALA A 51 -9.79 12.66 -10.13
CA ALA A 51 -10.89 12.47 -11.07
C ALA A 51 -11.06 10.99 -11.46
N HIS A 52 -9.95 10.27 -11.67
CA HIS A 52 -9.94 8.85 -12.00
C HIS A 52 -10.43 7.99 -10.83
N LEU A 53 -9.90 8.21 -9.63
CA LEU A 53 -10.30 7.51 -8.40
C LEU A 53 -11.81 7.63 -8.11
N ARG A 54 -12.35 8.85 -8.22
CA ARG A 54 -13.79 9.10 -8.04
C ARG A 54 -14.65 8.38 -9.06
N ARG A 55 -14.18 8.26 -10.29
CA ARG A 55 -14.88 7.57 -11.37
C ARG A 55 -15.02 6.08 -11.10
N ILE A 56 -14.06 5.46 -10.43
CA ILE A 56 -14.03 4.03 -10.09
C ILE A 56 -14.74 3.74 -8.77
N GLY A 57 -14.95 4.76 -7.94
CA GLY A 57 -15.52 4.63 -6.60
C GLY A 57 -14.49 4.38 -5.51
N VAL A 58 -13.20 4.63 -5.77
CA VAL A 58 -12.17 4.60 -4.71
C VAL A 58 -12.44 5.72 -3.72
N ARG A 59 -12.57 5.34 -2.46
CA ARG A 59 -12.92 6.27 -1.38
C ARG A 59 -11.70 7.02 -0.85
N ARG A 60 -10.56 6.36 -0.74
CA ARG A 60 -9.28 6.96 -0.36
C ARG A 60 -8.12 6.27 -1.04
N LEU A 61 -7.14 7.08 -1.41
CA LEU A 61 -5.81 6.67 -1.85
C LEU A 61 -4.79 7.16 -0.85
N VAL A 62 -3.91 6.26 -0.38
CA VAL A 62 -2.69 6.63 0.34
C VAL A 62 -1.52 6.55 -0.62
N PHE A 63 -0.82 7.65 -0.80
CA PHE A 63 0.24 7.73 -1.79
C PHE A 63 1.56 8.28 -1.22
N SER A 64 2.64 8.05 -1.95
CA SER A 64 3.94 8.71 -1.80
C SER A 64 4.32 9.42 -3.11
N HIS A 65 5.03 10.54 -3.02
CA HIS A 65 5.45 11.26 -4.22
C HIS A 65 6.78 10.69 -4.72
N HIS A 66 6.90 10.40 -6.04
CA HIS A 66 8.10 9.80 -6.63
C HIS A 66 9.38 10.55 -6.25
N TYR A 67 9.40 11.88 -6.42
CA TYR A 67 10.59 12.67 -6.10
C TYR A 67 10.85 12.82 -4.60
N SER A 68 9.83 12.66 -3.73
CA SER A 68 10.06 12.62 -2.28
C SER A 68 10.77 11.34 -1.88
N LEU A 69 10.39 10.20 -2.48
CA LEU A 69 11.07 8.92 -2.28
C LEU A 69 12.55 9.00 -2.68
N MET A 70 12.86 9.77 -3.73
CA MET A 70 14.24 10.01 -4.19
C MET A 70 14.94 11.16 -3.45
N GLY A 71 14.33 11.75 -2.43
CA GLY A 71 14.89 12.82 -1.62
C GLY A 71 15.04 14.18 -2.34
N SER A 72 14.36 14.36 -3.47
CA SER A 72 14.44 15.61 -4.25
C SER A 72 13.20 16.51 -4.14
N PHE A 73 12.18 16.08 -3.37
CA PHE A 73 10.96 16.82 -3.13
C PHE A 73 10.51 16.66 -1.67
N ARG A 74 10.23 17.76 -0.98
CA ARG A 74 9.96 17.75 0.47
C ARG A 74 8.55 17.25 0.77
N ASN A 75 8.40 16.49 1.86
CA ASN A 75 7.11 15.95 2.30
C ASN A 75 6.09 17.03 2.66
N GLN A 76 6.52 18.21 3.12
CA GLN A 76 5.64 19.38 3.36
C GLN A 76 4.95 19.86 2.07
N ARG A 77 5.61 19.75 0.91
CA ARG A 77 4.98 20.07 -0.38
C ARG A 77 3.97 19.00 -0.79
N VAL A 78 4.26 17.73 -0.50
CA VAL A 78 3.32 16.63 -0.72
C VAL A 78 2.08 16.84 0.16
N HIS A 79 2.27 17.22 1.42
CA HIS A 79 1.16 17.57 2.33
C HIS A 79 0.29 18.70 1.76
N ALA A 80 0.91 19.77 1.24
CA ALA A 80 0.16 20.88 0.62
C ALA A 80 -0.65 20.44 -0.62
N ILE A 81 -0.16 19.46 -1.40
CA ILE A 81 -0.91 18.85 -2.50
C ILE A 81 -2.07 18.00 -1.95
N THR A 82 -1.80 17.15 -0.96
CA THR A 82 -2.80 16.29 -0.31
C THR A 82 -3.95 17.11 0.30
N ALA A 83 -3.64 18.24 0.92
CA ALA A 83 -4.59 19.14 1.56
C ALA A 83 -5.58 19.80 0.58
N ARG A 84 -5.35 19.73 -0.72
CA ARG A 84 -6.30 20.19 -1.73
C ARG A 84 -7.45 19.21 -1.98
N PHE A 85 -7.28 17.94 -1.58
CA PHE A 85 -8.25 16.86 -1.78
C PHE A 85 -8.37 15.99 -0.51
N PRO A 86 -8.69 16.60 0.65
CA PRO A 86 -8.62 15.92 1.95
C PRO A 86 -9.71 14.86 2.13
N ASP A 87 -10.71 14.84 1.27
CA ASP A 87 -11.80 13.86 1.26
C ASP A 87 -11.36 12.51 0.68
N ILE A 88 -10.31 12.49 -0.17
CA ILE A 88 -9.90 11.29 -0.90
C ILE A 88 -8.41 10.96 -0.78
N LEU A 89 -7.52 11.95 -0.62
CA LEU A 89 -6.08 11.72 -0.54
C LEU A 89 -5.59 11.62 0.91
N ARG A 90 -4.68 10.67 1.11
CA ARG A 90 -3.79 10.55 2.27
C ARG A 90 -2.37 10.33 1.76
N MET A 91 -1.37 10.60 2.59
CA MET A 91 0.02 10.42 2.19
C MET A 91 0.80 9.60 3.20
N TYR A 92 1.81 8.92 2.71
CA TYR A 92 2.94 8.49 3.49
C TYR A 92 4.04 9.55 3.45
N VAL A 93 4.68 9.79 4.58
CA VAL A 93 5.93 10.55 4.62
C VAL A 93 7.02 9.67 4.00
N SER A 94 7.53 10.09 2.87
CA SER A 94 8.56 9.37 2.11
C SER A 94 9.91 9.52 2.76
N ILE A 95 10.62 8.41 3.00
CA ILE A 95 11.91 8.40 3.68
C ILE A 95 13.02 7.97 2.72
N SER A 96 14.01 8.85 2.55
CA SER A 96 15.26 8.53 1.87
C SER A 96 16.39 8.42 2.91
N PRO A 97 16.99 7.23 3.11
CA PRO A 97 18.05 7.03 4.11
C PRO A 97 19.37 7.74 3.75
N HIS A 98 19.45 8.31 2.54
CA HIS A 98 20.60 9.11 2.10
C HIS A 98 20.48 10.58 2.51
N GLN A 99 19.36 10.99 3.14
CA GLN A 99 19.10 12.38 3.52
C GLN A 99 18.63 12.44 4.98
N THR A 100 19.53 12.14 5.90
CA THR A 100 19.25 12.03 7.33
C THR A 100 18.74 13.33 7.95
N ASP A 101 19.19 14.49 7.46
CA ASP A 101 18.71 15.80 7.92
C ASP A 101 17.23 16.00 7.58
N PHE A 102 16.79 15.53 6.41
CA PHE A 102 15.37 15.58 6.04
C PHE A 102 14.54 14.66 6.89
N ILE A 103 15.06 13.49 7.27
CA ILE A 103 14.37 12.59 8.20
C ILE A 103 14.10 13.29 9.52
N ALA A 104 15.11 13.95 10.10
CA ALA A 104 14.95 14.66 11.38
C ALA A 104 13.87 15.74 11.30
N GLU A 105 13.89 16.57 10.24
CA GLU A 105 12.89 17.60 10.02
C GLU A 105 11.48 17.03 9.78
N ASP A 106 11.35 15.93 9.02
CA ASP A 106 10.06 15.30 8.74
C ASP A 106 9.45 14.68 10.01
N LEU A 107 10.27 14.12 10.91
CA LEU A 107 9.81 13.59 12.21
C LEU A 107 9.36 14.74 13.13
N GLU A 108 10.11 15.84 13.20
CA GLU A 108 9.74 17.03 13.97
C GLU A 108 8.41 17.62 13.51
N GLN A 109 8.17 17.63 12.18
CA GLN A 109 6.99 18.24 11.57
C GLN A 109 5.83 17.24 11.36
N PHE A 110 5.97 15.97 11.71
CA PHE A 110 4.98 14.95 11.42
C PHE A 110 3.58 15.31 11.92
N ASP A 111 3.48 15.81 13.15
CA ASP A 111 2.19 16.18 13.77
C ASP A 111 1.47 17.32 13.01
N SER A 112 2.20 18.22 12.38
CA SER A 112 1.63 19.30 11.55
C SER A 112 1.05 18.78 10.22
N MET A 113 1.43 17.59 9.79
CA MET A 113 0.94 16.94 8.58
C MET A 113 -0.23 15.97 8.83
N THR A 114 -0.53 15.65 10.09
CA THR A 114 -1.68 14.81 10.44
C THR A 114 -3.00 15.60 10.33
N PRO A 115 -4.15 14.95 10.05
CA PRO A 115 -4.36 13.52 9.82
C PRO A 115 -4.10 13.08 8.37
N LEU A 116 -3.56 13.93 7.50
CA LEU A 116 -3.35 13.58 6.09
C LEU A 116 -2.14 12.64 5.91
N ALA A 117 -1.08 12.83 6.70
CA ALA A 117 0.02 11.88 6.82
C ALA A 117 -0.38 10.76 7.80
N ILE A 118 -0.43 9.52 7.33
CA ILE A 118 -0.86 8.37 8.13
C ILE A 118 0.29 7.49 8.62
N GLY A 119 1.49 7.66 8.08
CA GLY A 119 2.66 6.84 8.36
C GLY A 119 3.79 7.12 7.38
N PHE A 120 4.65 6.14 7.15
CA PHE A 120 5.87 6.31 6.37
C PHE A 120 5.93 5.36 5.17
N LYS A 121 6.68 5.74 4.13
CA LYS A 121 7.04 4.88 2.99
C LYS A 121 8.55 4.71 2.91
N PHE A 122 8.99 3.45 2.84
CA PHE A 122 10.37 3.04 2.60
C PHE A 122 10.51 2.41 1.21
N LEU A 123 11.67 2.64 0.57
CA LEU A 123 12.00 2.13 -0.76
C LEU A 123 13.41 1.50 -0.76
N PRO A 124 13.67 0.47 0.08
CA PRO A 124 15.01 0.01 0.40
C PRO A 124 15.77 -0.54 -0.80
N ASP A 125 15.10 -1.30 -1.68
CA ASP A 125 15.75 -1.87 -2.86
C ASP A 125 16.24 -0.79 -3.85
N TYR A 126 15.49 0.28 -4.02
CA TYR A 126 15.93 1.41 -4.85
C TYR A 126 17.04 2.24 -4.19
N HIS A 127 16.96 2.43 -2.88
CA HIS A 127 17.99 3.13 -2.12
C HIS A 127 19.26 2.30 -1.91
N LYS A 128 19.22 0.97 -2.14
CA LYS A 128 20.29 0.01 -1.85
C LYS A 128 20.73 0.05 -0.38
N VAL A 129 19.74 0.18 0.52
CA VAL A 129 19.91 0.26 1.97
C VAL A 129 18.90 -0.68 2.63
N LYS A 130 19.38 -1.61 3.46
CA LYS A 130 18.50 -2.54 4.19
C LYS A 130 17.55 -1.79 5.12
N VAL A 131 16.32 -2.28 5.29
CA VAL A 131 15.37 -1.75 6.29
C VAL A 131 15.98 -1.73 7.70
N THR A 132 16.86 -2.67 8.01
CA THR A 132 17.53 -2.80 9.32
C THR A 132 18.77 -1.91 9.47
N ASP A 133 19.10 -1.07 8.48
CA ASP A 133 20.22 -0.13 8.55
C ASP A 133 19.92 0.98 9.58
N PRO A 134 20.92 1.40 10.38
CA PRO A 134 20.76 2.43 11.40
C PRO A 134 20.16 3.76 10.91
N ARG A 135 20.28 4.08 9.63
CA ARG A 135 19.68 5.29 9.04
C ARG A 135 18.16 5.30 9.07
N TYR A 136 17.51 4.12 9.12
CA TYR A 136 16.06 4.01 9.28
C TYR A 136 15.62 3.98 10.76
N GLU A 137 16.53 3.74 11.72
CA GLU A 137 16.19 3.60 13.14
C GLU A 137 15.39 4.79 13.72
N PRO A 138 15.72 6.07 13.41
CA PRO A 138 14.93 7.19 13.93
C PRO A 138 13.45 7.10 13.55
N VAL A 139 13.16 6.71 12.29
CA VAL A 139 11.79 6.56 11.81
C VAL A 139 11.11 5.32 12.40
N LEU A 140 11.83 4.20 12.49
CA LEU A 140 11.32 2.96 13.07
C LEU A 140 10.98 3.14 14.56
N ASN A 141 11.81 3.83 15.32
CA ASN A 141 11.56 4.17 16.73
C ASN A 141 10.34 5.09 16.86
N PHE A 142 10.28 6.17 16.06
CA PHE A 142 9.16 7.11 16.06
C PHE A 142 7.83 6.41 15.70
N ALA A 143 7.85 5.57 14.67
CA ALA A 143 6.67 4.80 14.26
C ALA A 143 6.27 3.77 15.34
N SER A 144 7.23 3.13 16.00
CA SER A 144 6.99 2.18 17.08
C SER A 144 6.34 2.85 18.30
N GLU A 145 6.85 4.00 18.74
CA GLU A 145 6.30 4.76 19.86
C GLU A 145 4.85 5.21 19.62
N ARG A 146 4.54 5.59 18.38
CA ARG A 146 3.23 6.13 17.99
C ARG A 146 2.31 5.09 17.34
N ARG A 147 2.77 3.84 17.16
CA ARG A 147 2.04 2.74 16.49
C ARG A 147 1.61 3.09 15.07
N LEU A 148 2.46 3.79 14.33
CA LEU A 148 2.19 4.21 12.97
C LEU A 148 2.51 3.09 11.97
N PRO A 149 1.79 3.02 10.84
CA PRO A 149 2.11 2.09 9.77
C PRO A 149 3.32 2.54 8.96
N ILE A 150 4.04 1.56 8.42
CA ILE A 150 5.10 1.76 7.44
C ILE A 150 4.83 0.88 6.23
N LEU A 151 4.62 1.48 5.07
CA LEU A 151 4.59 0.78 3.79
C LEU A 151 6.03 0.60 3.30
N VAL A 152 6.47 -0.64 3.20
CA VAL A 152 7.81 -1.01 2.73
C VAL A 152 7.70 -1.64 1.35
N HIS A 153 8.46 -1.14 0.38
CA HIS A 153 8.65 -1.84 -0.89
C HIS A 153 9.33 -3.18 -0.63
N THR A 154 8.82 -4.28 -1.19
CA THR A 154 9.36 -5.62 -0.93
C THR A 154 9.39 -6.49 -2.19
N TRP A 155 10.51 -7.20 -2.38
CA TRP A 155 10.66 -8.24 -3.39
C TRP A 155 11.21 -9.52 -2.79
N GLY A 156 10.77 -10.68 -3.27
CA GLY A 156 11.18 -11.98 -2.77
C GLY A 156 12.69 -12.22 -2.78
N GLY A 157 13.39 -11.77 -3.81
CA GLY A 157 14.82 -11.93 -3.96
C GLY A 157 15.68 -10.76 -3.50
N SER A 158 15.09 -9.70 -2.93
CA SER A 158 15.86 -8.50 -2.56
C SER A 158 16.71 -8.71 -1.30
N PRO A 159 17.99 -8.34 -1.32
CA PRO A 159 18.83 -8.35 -0.13
C PRO A 159 18.56 -7.15 0.81
N TYR A 160 17.67 -6.22 0.44
CA TYR A 160 17.41 -4.98 1.16
C TYR A 160 16.06 -4.97 1.88
N ASP A 161 15.06 -5.66 1.34
CA ASP A 161 13.67 -5.68 1.79
C ASP A 161 12.98 -7.04 1.56
N GLY A 162 13.76 -8.09 1.30
CA GLY A 162 13.24 -9.45 1.16
C GLY A 162 12.75 -10.04 2.49
N PRO A 163 12.16 -11.25 2.45
CA PRO A 163 11.49 -11.85 3.62
C PRO A 163 12.36 -11.94 4.88
N ASP A 164 13.64 -12.28 4.76
CA ASP A 164 14.53 -12.42 5.92
C ASP A 164 14.83 -11.07 6.59
N VAL A 165 15.04 -10.02 5.78
CA VAL A 165 15.27 -8.66 6.28
C VAL A 165 14.01 -8.13 6.96
N MET A 166 12.84 -8.37 6.37
CA MET A 166 11.57 -7.91 6.94
C MET A 166 11.17 -8.70 8.18
N LEU A 167 11.50 -10.00 8.24
CA LEU A 167 11.32 -10.81 9.45
C LEU A 167 12.11 -10.22 10.63
N GLU A 168 13.39 -9.87 10.40
CA GLU A 168 14.23 -9.21 11.40
C GLU A 168 13.63 -7.87 11.84
N ALA A 169 13.27 -7.00 10.87
CA ALA A 169 12.70 -5.67 11.16
C ALA A 169 11.37 -5.76 11.93
N ALA A 170 10.43 -6.60 11.48
CA ALA A 170 9.12 -6.74 12.10
C ALA A 170 9.18 -7.37 13.50
N THR A 171 10.13 -8.26 13.73
CA THR A 171 10.40 -8.84 15.07
C THR A 171 10.99 -7.80 16.01
N ARG A 172 11.92 -6.97 15.52
CA ARG A 172 12.58 -5.91 16.32
C ARG A 172 11.63 -4.77 16.68
N TYR A 173 10.65 -4.48 15.82
CA TYR A 173 9.70 -3.38 16.00
C TYR A 173 8.23 -3.87 16.03
N PRO A 174 7.82 -4.63 17.07
CA PRO A 174 6.50 -5.27 17.12
C PRO A 174 5.33 -4.29 17.26
N GLN A 175 5.59 -3.02 17.59
CA GLN A 175 4.57 -1.98 17.68
C GLN A 175 4.33 -1.25 16.36
N VAL A 176 5.22 -1.40 15.37
CA VAL A 176 5.04 -0.89 14.01
C VAL A 176 4.13 -1.84 13.25
N THR A 177 3.13 -1.32 12.56
CA THR A 177 2.36 -2.10 11.58
C THR A 177 3.04 -1.99 10.22
N PHE A 178 3.63 -3.08 9.75
CA PHE A 178 4.29 -3.10 8.44
C PHE A 178 3.32 -3.53 7.33
N PHE A 179 3.25 -2.76 6.25
CA PHE A 179 2.59 -3.12 5.01
C PHE A 179 3.66 -3.55 4.01
N MET A 180 3.65 -4.82 3.62
CA MET A 180 4.60 -5.37 2.65
C MET A 180 4.06 -5.12 1.24
N ALA A 181 4.51 -4.03 0.62
CA ALA A 181 4.15 -3.72 -0.76
C ALA A 181 4.57 -4.88 -1.68
N HIS A 182 3.72 -5.22 -2.65
CA HIS A 182 3.92 -6.36 -3.58
C HIS A 182 3.99 -7.74 -2.91
N SER A 183 3.74 -7.84 -1.59
CA SER A 183 3.68 -9.12 -0.83
C SER A 183 4.85 -10.06 -1.09
N PHE A 184 6.08 -9.53 -1.19
CA PHE A 184 7.27 -10.29 -1.59
C PHE A 184 7.11 -11.03 -2.93
N SER A 185 6.59 -10.35 -3.94
CA SER A 185 6.42 -10.93 -5.28
C SER A 185 7.63 -11.77 -5.69
N GLY A 186 7.35 -13.03 -6.12
CA GLY A 186 8.37 -14.02 -6.44
C GLY A 186 8.76 -14.97 -5.30
N ASP A 187 8.35 -14.72 -4.04
CA ASP A 187 8.64 -15.60 -2.89
C ASP A 187 7.43 -15.76 -1.95
N LEU A 188 6.41 -16.50 -2.39
CA LEU A 188 5.24 -16.81 -1.56
C LEU A 188 5.59 -17.62 -0.29
N PRO A 189 6.51 -18.61 -0.31
CA PRO A 189 6.95 -19.28 0.93
C PRO A 189 7.55 -18.31 1.93
N GLY A 190 8.33 -17.33 1.46
CA GLY A 190 8.89 -16.26 2.29
C GLY A 190 7.80 -15.36 2.89
N ALA A 191 6.81 -14.97 2.08
CA ALA A 191 5.66 -14.21 2.56
C ALA A 191 4.90 -14.94 3.68
N LYS A 192 4.63 -16.25 3.47
CA LYS A 192 3.99 -17.08 4.49
C LYS A 192 4.82 -17.18 5.77
N ARG A 193 6.13 -17.39 5.66
CA ARG A 193 7.02 -17.45 6.83
C ARG A 193 6.98 -16.17 7.66
N VAL A 194 6.99 -15.00 7.01
CA VAL A 194 6.86 -13.71 7.69
C VAL A 194 5.47 -13.56 8.32
N ALA A 195 4.41 -13.98 7.62
CA ALA A 195 3.04 -13.94 8.13
C ALA A 195 2.87 -14.77 9.40
N ASP A 196 3.42 -15.99 9.41
CA ASP A 196 3.32 -16.91 10.55
C ASP A 196 4.08 -16.39 11.80
N ALA A 197 5.20 -15.68 11.57
CA ALA A 197 6.06 -15.21 12.66
C ALA A 197 5.71 -13.81 13.18
N CYS A 198 5.14 -12.93 12.34
CA CYS A 198 4.98 -11.52 12.64
C CYS A 198 3.51 -11.09 12.56
N PRO A 199 2.77 -10.98 13.68
CA PRO A 199 1.37 -10.56 13.69
C PRO A 199 1.15 -9.10 13.29
N ASN A 200 2.19 -8.27 13.32
CA ASN A 200 2.20 -6.86 12.96
C ASN A 200 2.46 -6.59 11.47
N VAL A 201 2.42 -7.62 10.61
CA VAL A 201 2.66 -7.49 9.17
C VAL A 201 1.37 -7.71 8.38
N TYR A 202 1.12 -6.86 7.41
CA TYR A 202 0.05 -6.98 6.42
C TYR A 202 0.66 -7.00 5.02
N PHE A 203 -0.01 -7.68 4.08
CA PHE A 203 0.49 -7.92 2.73
C PHE A 203 -0.34 -7.12 1.73
N GLU A 204 0.29 -6.21 1.03
CA GLU A 204 -0.36 -5.34 0.09
C GLU A 204 -0.22 -5.91 -1.34
N LEU A 205 -1.32 -5.89 -2.11
CA LEU A 205 -1.50 -6.72 -3.30
C LEU A 205 -1.12 -6.04 -4.63
N THR A 206 -0.44 -4.91 -4.59
CA THR A 206 0.04 -4.21 -5.78
C THR A 206 0.79 -5.16 -6.73
N SER A 207 0.57 -4.99 -8.02
CA SER A 207 1.14 -5.77 -9.14
C SER A 207 0.80 -7.25 -9.18
N LEU A 208 0.11 -7.78 -8.18
CA LEU A 208 -0.23 -9.20 -8.10
C LEU A 208 -1.49 -9.61 -8.87
N PRO A 209 -2.56 -8.80 -8.99
CA PRO A 209 -3.81 -9.26 -9.62
C PRO A 209 -3.69 -9.77 -11.06
N GLY A 210 -2.59 -9.45 -11.74
CA GLY A 210 -2.28 -10.00 -13.07
C GLY A 210 -1.65 -11.41 -13.05
N GLN A 211 -1.29 -11.93 -11.87
CA GLN A 211 -0.69 -13.26 -11.73
C GLN A 211 -1.77 -14.31 -11.48
N HIS A 212 -1.69 -15.43 -12.22
CA HIS A 212 -2.70 -16.48 -12.13
C HIS A 212 -2.85 -17.04 -10.71
N ALA A 213 -4.08 -17.02 -10.20
CA ALA A 213 -4.49 -17.58 -8.90
C ALA A 213 -3.69 -17.08 -7.68
N ILE A 214 -3.01 -15.93 -7.79
CA ILE A 214 -2.18 -15.41 -6.70
C ILE A 214 -3.01 -14.94 -5.51
N ILE A 215 -4.15 -14.32 -5.77
CA ILE A 215 -5.05 -13.79 -4.73
C ILE A 215 -5.65 -14.96 -3.94
N GLU A 216 -6.11 -15.99 -4.63
CA GLU A 216 -6.61 -17.21 -4.02
C GLU A 216 -5.57 -17.89 -3.13
N ARG A 217 -4.32 -17.96 -3.61
CA ARG A 217 -3.21 -18.55 -2.85
C ARG A 217 -2.87 -17.74 -1.60
N LEU A 218 -2.78 -16.41 -1.72
CA LEU A 218 -2.51 -15.54 -0.56
C LEU A 218 -3.66 -15.62 0.47
N CYS A 219 -4.91 -15.68 0.03
CA CYS A 219 -6.05 -15.91 0.92
C CYS A 219 -5.95 -17.27 1.64
N ALA A 220 -5.55 -18.34 0.92
CA ALA A 220 -5.42 -19.67 1.50
C ALA A 220 -4.22 -19.78 2.45
N ASP A 221 -3.07 -19.20 2.09
CA ASP A 221 -1.80 -19.37 2.81
C ASP A 221 -1.65 -18.40 4.00
N ILE A 222 -2.21 -17.18 3.89
CA ILE A 222 -2.03 -16.09 4.87
C ILE A 222 -3.37 -15.70 5.52
N GLY A 223 -4.46 -15.78 4.76
CA GLY A 223 -5.79 -15.32 5.16
C GLY A 223 -6.09 -13.88 4.72
N SER A 224 -7.29 -13.67 4.18
CA SER A 224 -7.73 -12.36 3.67
C SER A 224 -7.69 -11.25 4.71
N HIS A 225 -7.78 -11.59 6.00
CA HIS A 225 -7.72 -10.64 7.12
C HIS A 225 -6.35 -9.95 7.31
N ARG A 226 -5.34 -10.37 6.56
CA ARG A 226 -3.98 -9.80 6.54
C ARG A 226 -3.62 -9.17 5.18
N LEU A 227 -4.56 -9.15 4.23
CA LEU A 227 -4.34 -8.62 2.89
C LEU A 227 -4.92 -7.21 2.76
N LEU A 228 -4.19 -6.33 2.07
CA LEU A 228 -4.60 -4.95 1.79
C LEU A 228 -4.64 -4.69 0.29
N PHE A 229 -5.62 -3.94 -0.15
CA PHE A 229 -5.70 -3.48 -1.52
C PHE A 229 -4.72 -2.34 -1.77
N GLY A 230 -4.06 -2.36 -2.93
CA GLY A 230 -3.23 -1.30 -3.47
C GLY A 230 -2.99 -1.48 -4.96
N THR A 231 -2.71 -0.40 -5.64
CA THR A 231 -2.59 -0.41 -7.11
C THR A 231 -1.21 -0.06 -7.62
N ASP A 232 -0.40 0.71 -6.85
CA ASP A 232 0.79 1.36 -7.37
C ASP A 232 0.49 2.39 -8.47
N MET A 233 -0.76 2.94 -8.51
CA MET A 233 -1.05 3.95 -9.52
C MET A 233 -0.01 5.09 -9.44
N PRO A 234 0.46 5.65 -10.54
CA PRO A 234 0.03 5.49 -11.93
C PRO A 234 0.77 4.39 -12.72
N TRP A 235 1.51 3.50 -12.04
CA TRP A 235 2.18 2.36 -12.66
C TRP A 235 1.17 1.34 -13.22
N PHE A 236 0.07 1.14 -12.48
CA PHE A 236 -1.03 0.29 -12.88
C PHE A 236 -2.35 1.07 -12.76
N ASP A 237 -3.41 0.54 -13.36
CA ASP A 237 -4.73 1.16 -13.35
C ASP A 237 -5.64 0.50 -12.31
N GLU A 238 -6.40 1.29 -11.58
CA GLU A 238 -7.31 0.82 -10.53
C GLU A 238 -8.39 -0.11 -11.06
N TYR A 239 -8.91 0.11 -12.27
CA TYR A 239 -9.89 -0.80 -12.85
C TYR A 239 -9.36 -2.22 -12.99
N GLN A 240 -8.09 -2.33 -13.40
CA GLN A 240 -7.43 -3.64 -13.52
C GLN A 240 -7.30 -4.31 -12.15
N HIS A 241 -6.88 -3.57 -11.13
CA HIS A 241 -6.65 -4.13 -9.79
C HIS A 241 -7.95 -4.44 -9.07
N VAL A 242 -8.93 -3.52 -9.08
CA VAL A 242 -10.26 -3.76 -8.50
C VAL A 242 -10.92 -4.94 -9.21
N GLY A 243 -10.92 -4.94 -10.55
CA GLY A 243 -11.45 -6.04 -11.34
C GLY A 243 -10.78 -7.38 -11.05
N GLY A 244 -9.46 -7.38 -10.83
CA GLY A 244 -8.70 -8.56 -10.45
C GLY A 244 -9.13 -9.14 -9.10
N ILE A 245 -9.25 -8.31 -8.06
CA ILE A 245 -9.74 -8.74 -6.74
C ILE A 245 -11.18 -9.26 -6.82
N LEU A 246 -12.06 -8.51 -7.48
CA LEU A 246 -13.49 -8.90 -7.58
C LEU A 246 -13.70 -10.17 -8.39
N SER A 247 -12.82 -10.45 -9.38
CA SER A 247 -12.91 -11.64 -10.24
C SER A 247 -12.17 -12.86 -9.68
N ALA A 248 -11.40 -12.70 -8.59
CA ALA A 248 -10.75 -13.83 -7.93
C ALA A 248 -11.77 -14.82 -7.35
N ASP A 249 -11.46 -16.12 -7.38
CA ASP A 249 -12.31 -17.20 -6.83
C ASP A 249 -12.15 -17.32 -5.31
N ILE A 250 -12.48 -16.24 -4.61
CA ILE A 250 -12.52 -16.11 -3.16
C ILE A 250 -13.92 -15.73 -2.70
N SER A 251 -14.19 -15.81 -1.40
CA SER A 251 -15.48 -15.42 -0.86
C SER A 251 -15.73 -13.91 -0.97
N GLU A 252 -17.00 -13.49 -0.94
CA GLU A 252 -17.34 -12.06 -0.88
C GLU A 252 -16.79 -11.41 0.41
N ASP A 253 -16.76 -12.15 1.52
CA ASP A 253 -16.15 -11.65 2.77
C ASP A 253 -14.64 -11.42 2.62
N ASP A 254 -13.92 -12.27 1.88
CA ASP A 254 -12.51 -12.04 1.58
C ASP A 254 -12.30 -10.78 0.76
N LYS A 255 -13.15 -10.54 -0.25
CA LYS A 255 -13.12 -9.31 -1.06
C LYS A 255 -13.36 -8.08 -0.21
N HIS A 256 -14.35 -8.12 0.69
CA HIS A 256 -14.61 -7.05 1.64
C HIS A 256 -13.43 -6.80 2.58
N ASN A 257 -12.79 -7.86 3.08
CA ASN A 257 -11.61 -7.74 3.94
C ASN A 257 -10.47 -7.01 3.22
N ILE A 258 -10.16 -7.43 1.99
CA ILE A 258 -9.07 -6.87 1.16
C ILE A 258 -9.35 -5.41 0.80
N LEU A 259 -10.58 -5.11 0.33
CA LEU A 259 -10.88 -3.81 -0.25
C LEU A 259 -11.07 -2.70 0.80
N TYR A 260 -11.55 -3.03 2.03
CA TYR A 260 -11.77 -1.98 3.03
C TYR A 260 -11.75 -2.41 4.50
N ARG A 261 -12.29 -3.59 4.89
CA ARG A 261 -12.49 -3.92 6.32
C ARG A 261 -11.19 -3.96 7.11
N ASN A 262 -10.11 -4.47 6.51
CA ASN A 262 -8.81 -4.52 7.17
C ASN A 262 -8.26 -3.13 7.44
N VAL A 263 -8.40 -2.22 6.49
CA VAL A 263 -7.98 -0.82 6.65
C VAL A 263 -8.81 -0.13 7.74
N GLU A 264 -10.14 -0.28 7.74
CA GLU A 264 -11.00 0.28 8.78
C GLU A 264 -10.69 -0.27 10.17
N LYS A 265 -10.30 -1.55 10.27
CA LYS A 265 -9.85 -2.15 11.52
C LYS A 265 -8.53 -1.56 12.01
N LEU A 266 -7.61 -1.25 11.11
CA LEU A 266 -6.28 -0.73 11.44
C LEU A 266 -6.29 0.77 11.76
N LEU A 267 -7.02 1.55 11.00
CA LEU A 267 -6.94 3.02 11.01
C LEU A 267 -8.23 3.69 11.53
N GLY A 268 -9.31 2.91 11.72
CA GLY A 268 -10.64 3.45 12.02
C GLY A 268 -11.43 3.72 10.74
N LYS A 269 -12.71 4.10 10.86
CA LYS A 269 -13.57 4.35 9.69
C LYS A 269 -13.37 5.74 9.09
N ASP A 270 -12.94 6.69 9.91
CA ASP A 270 -12.88 8.11 9.55
C ASP A 270 -11.46 8.63 9.35
N TRP A 271 -10.49 7.72 9.32
CA TRP A 271 -9.05 8.01 9.15
C TRP A 271 -8.71 8.91 7.96
#